data_e212b1457da4e3d9b81fe4c6ff9c8018
#
_entry.id   e212b1457da4e3d9b81fe4c6ff9c8018
#
_cell.length_a   1.000
_cell.length_b   1.000
_cell.length_c   1.000
_cell.angle_alpha   90.00
_cell.angle_beta   90.00
_cell.angle_gamma   90.00
#
_symmetry.space_group_name_H-M   'P 1'
#
loop_
_entity.id
_entity.type
_entity.pdbx_description
1 polymer ?
#
loop_
_entity_poly.entity_id
_entity_poly.type
_entity_poly.pdbx_seq_one_letter_code
_entity_poly.pdbx_strand_id
1 'polypeptide(L)'
;VTTVLRLDHVTKAFGPVKVIQDVSVDVIPGRVRVLLGENGAGKTTLIKMMSGIYHPDSGSVVIDDTPVELPTVKAAEARGIATIHQELNLVPQMSVAENIMLGRTPSRGGLVNWGLMRAQARAALERIGLDVSPDRLVGSLSTAHQQLVEIARALSMDARVLILDEPTAALTRKESGQLFEVMDDLKTKGVAMVFISHHLDEIPRVGDDVSVLRDGTLVGEVPARTSERELVTMMVGRDIDDQFPRHRGEVGEVLLSVTGLSRERAFQDAGFDLHAGEVLGLAGLVGAGRTEVLRAIAGADKYDSGTVRVRGKELPKGKISRAIVDGIGHVPEERKSQGLVLDASVNENLGYATMKSTSHAGLVDRSGQRRRAQNVAEKLRVRMASLDQPVRNLSGGNQQKVVIGRWILADSSILLLDELTRGVDVGAKVEIYQLINAVTDAGGAVLMVSSELPEVIGMSDRILVMSHGRAMGILDAKTATEDAVMELAVASVDPVDEKTG
;
A
#
# COMPACT_ATOMS: atom_id res chain seq x y z
N VAL A 1 -6.97 -11.00 33.97
CA VAL A 1 -7.03 -9.69 33.27
C VAL A 1 -8.45 -9.52 32.76
N THR A 2 -9.15 -8.46 33.18
CA THR A 2 -10.54 -8.22 32.74
C THR A 2 -10.51 -7.76 31.29
N THR A 3 -11.22 -8.45 30.38
CA THR A 3 -11.38 -8.07 28.99
C THR A 3 -12.56 -7.12 28.84
N VAL A 4 -12.43 -6.07 28.01
CA VAL A 4 -13.54 -5.16 27.71
C VAL A 4 -14.35 -5.63 26.50
N LEU A 5 -13.67 -6.30 25.55
CA LEU A 5 -14.27 -6.91 24.37
C LEU A 5 -13.51 -8.21 24.05
N ARG A 6 -14.24 -9.28 23.73
CA ARG A 6 -13.68 -10.54 23.23
C ARG A 6 -14.51 -11.04 22.06
N LEU A 7 -13.84 -11.52 21.03
CA LEU A 7 -14.43 -12.50 20.12
C LEU A 7 -14.12 -13.90 20.68
N ASP A 8 -15.14 -14.72 20.86
CA ASP A 8 -15.03 -16.03 21.51
C ASP A 8 -15.43 -17.12 20.52
N HIS A 9 -14.44 -17.89 20.03
CA HIS A 9 -14.60 -19.00 19.09
C HIS A 9 -15.45 -18.65 17.85
N VAL A 10 -15.25 -17.42 17.28
CA VAL A 10 -16.08 -16.96 16.19
C VAL A 10 -15.72 -17.62 14.86
N THR A 11 -16.74 -17.96 14.09
CA THR A 11 -16.64 -18.45 12.72
C THR A 11 -17.50 -17.60 11.81
N LYS A 12 -17.05 -17.34 10.57
CA LYS A 12 -17.80 -16.60 9.55
C LYS A 12 -17.54 -17.15 8.16
N ALA A 13 -18.63 -17.44 7.42
CA ALA A 13 -18.57 -17.84 6.03
C ALA A 13 -19.38 -16.89 5.15
N PHE A 14 -18.97 -16.76 3.89
CA PHE A 14 -19.71 -16.06 2.84
C PHE A 14 -19.94 -17.06 1.69
N GLY A 15 -21.16 -17.58 1.59
CA GLY A 15 -21.47 -18.70 0.71
C GLY A 15 -20.60 -19.92 1.06
N PRO A 16 -19.90 -20.53 0.11
CA PRO A 16 -19.06 -21.72 0.38
C PRO A 16 -17.70 -21.38 1.02
N VAL A 17 -17.33 -20.09 1.13
CA VAL A 17 -16.01 -19.68 1.59
C VAL A 17 -16.04 -19.36 3.07
N LYS A 18 -15.33 -20.14 3.90
CA LYS A 18 -15.10 -19.83 5.30
C LYS A 18 -13.97 -18.82 5.39
N VAL A 19 -14.28 -17.58 5.83
CA VAL A 19 -13.33 -16.47 5.95
C VAL A 19 -12.72 -16.39 7.34
N ILE A 20 -13.47 -16.78 8.37
CA ILE A 20 -13.00 -16.88 9.76
C ILE A 20 -13.38 -18.26 10.29
N GLN A 21 -12.44 -18.90 10.96
CA GLN A 21 -12.60 -20.28 11.46
C GLN A 21 -12.07 -20.36 12.90
N ASP A 22 -13.00 -20.44 13.87
CA ASP A 22 -12.71 -20.69 15.30
C ASP A 22 -11.68 -19.70 15.88
N VAL A 23 -11.89 -18.41 15.70
CA VAL A 23 -10.96 -17.36 16.13
C VAL A 23 -11.45 -16.77 17.46
N SER A 24 -10.52 -16.68 18.43
CA SER A 24 -10.72 -15.95 19.68
C SER A 24 -9.69 -14.82 19.79
N VAL A 25 -10.14 -13.61 20.13
CA VAL A 25 -9.28 -12.42 20.29
C VAL A 25 -9.76 -11.60 21.49
N ASP A 26 -8.86 -11.31 22.41
CA ASP A 26 -9.09 -10.49 23.60
C ASP A 26 -8.65 -9.05 23.39
N VAL A 27 -9.48 -8.10 23.78
CA VAL A 27 -9.19 -6.66 23.80
C VAL A 27 -9.23 -6.17 25.24
N ILE A 28 -8.10 -5.65 25.72
CA ILE A 28 -7.84 -5.38 27.14
C ILE A 28 -7.79 -3.86 27.35
N PRO A 29 -8.45 -3.31 28.42
CA PRO A 29 -8.39 -1.89 28.74
C PRO A 29 -6.95 -1.38 28.87
N GLY A 30 -6.68 -0.21 28.29
CA GLY A 30 -5.35 0.42 28.35
C GLY A 30 -4.27 -0.32 27.57
N ARG A 31 -4.62 -1.21 26.64
CA ARG A 31 -3.69 -1.92 25.77
C ARG A 31 -4.09 -1.81 24.32
N VAL A 32 -3.09 -1.94 23.45
CA VAL A 32 -3.25 -1.98 22.00
C VAL A 32 -3.04 -3.42 21.53
N ARG A 33 -4.11 -4.04 21.03
CA ARG A 33 -4.08 -5.33 20.34
C ARG A 33 -3.87 -5.08 18.85
N VAL A 34 -2.74 -5.51 18.31
CA VAL A 34 -2.47 -5.45 16.87
C VAL A 34 -3.05 -6.70 16.21
N LEU A 35 -3.87 -6.52 15.17
CA LEU A 35 -4.31 -7.61 14.30
C LEU A 35 -3.43 -7.62 13.05
N LEU A 36 -2.60 -8.64 12.92
CA LEU A 36 -1.65 -8.82 11.85
C LEU A 36 -2.05 -10.00 10.94
N GLY A 37 -1.71 -9.94 9.67
CA GLY A 37 -1.98 -11.01 8.70
C GLY A 37 -2.01 -10.48 7.28
N GLU A 38 -1.91 -11.37 6.29
CA GLU A 38 -1.98 -11.01 4.87
C GLU A 38 -3.36 -10.45 4.46
N ASN A 39 -3.43 -9.84 3.27
CA ASN A 39 -4.71 -9.45 2.70
C ASN A 39 -5.58 -10.67 2.43
N GLY A 40 -6.81 -10.63 2.95
CA GLY A 40 -7.71 -11.79 2.90
C GLY A 40 -7.59 -12.75 4.09
N ALA A 41 -6.68 -12.52 5.05
CA ALA A 41 -6.55 -13.34 6.26
C ALA A 41 -7.76 -13.22 7.22
N GLY A 42 -8.69 -12.29 6.97
CA GLY A 42 -9.92 -12.14 7.75
C GLY A 42 -9.93 -10.96 8.73
N LYS A 43 -8.87 -10.14 8.82
CA LYS A 43 -8.78 -8.98 9.73
C LYS A 43 -10.00 -8.06 9.66
N THR A 44 -10.35 -7.59 8.46
CA THR A 44 -11.50 -6.71 8.23
C THR A 44 -12.83 -7.40 8.61
N THR A 45 -12.93 -8.72 8.46
CA THR A 45 -14.12 -9.49 8.87
C THR A 45 -14.24 -9.52 10.39
N LEU A 46 -13.14 -9.71 11.14
CA LEU A 46 -13.13 -9.63 12.61
C LEU A 46 -13.54 -8.24 13.10
N ILE A 47 -12.97 -7.18 12.51
CA ILE A 47 -13.38 -5.79 12.83
C ILE A 47 -14.88 -5.59 12.58
N LYS A 48 -15.39 -6.04 11.45
CA LYS A 48 -16.81 -5.91 11.11
C LYS A 48 -17.71 -6.70 12.06
N MET A 49 -17.23 -7.77 12.66
CA MET A 49 -17.95 -8.46 13.75
C MET A 49 -17.88 -7.68 15.07
N MET A 50 -16.72 -7.17 15.44
CA MET A 50 -16.56 -6.31 16.65
C MET A 50 -17.42 -5.04 16.56
N SER A 51 -17.59 -4.48 15.36
CA SER A 51 -18.36 -3.25 15.10
C SER A 51 -19.85 -3.47 14.82
N GLY A 52 -20.35 -4.73 14.83
CA GLY A 52 -21.75 -5.04 14.58
C GLY A 52 -22.21 -4.91 13.13
N ILE A 53 -21.29 -4.86 12.16
CA ILE A 53 -21.60 -4.91 10.72
C ILE A 53 -21.89 -6.35 10.30
N TYR A 54 -21.11 -7.31 10.83
CA TYR A 54 -21.32 -8.73 10.57
C TYR A 54 -21.62 -9.45 11.88
N HIS A 55 -22.42 -10.52 11.78
CA HIS A 55 -22.68 -11.43 12.89
C HIS A 55 -21.86 -12.70 12.67
N PRO A 56 -21.26 -13.29 13.70
CA PRO A 56 -20.64 -14.61 13.61
C PRO A 56 -21.71 -15.66 13.27
N ASP A 57 -21.32 -16.67 12.51
CA ASP A 57 -22.20 -17.82 12.21
C ASP A 57 -22.16 -18.83 13.37
N SER A 58 -21.07 -18.87 14.13
CA SER A 58 -20.91 -19.56 15.40
C SER A 58 -19.93 -18.82 16.31
N GLY A 59 -19.93 -19.11 17.61
CA GLY A 59 -19.21 -18.34 18.62
C GLY A 59 -19.99 -17.10 19.06
N SER A 60 -19.35 -16.21 19.81
CA SER A 60 -20.02 -15.03 20.36
C SER A 60 -19.10 -13.80 20.45
N VAL A 61 -19.70 -12.61 20.45
CA VAL A 61 -19.07 -11.38 20.88
C VAL A 61 -19.35 -11.20 22.36
N VAL A 62 -18.33 -11.00 23.16
CA VAL A 62 -18.42 -10.88 24.62
C VAL A 62 -17.95 -9.47 25.03
N ILE A 63 -18.75 -8.76 25.81
CA ILE A 63 -18.41 -7.45 26.38
C ILE A 63 -18.57 -7.53 27.90
N ASP A 64 -17.54 -7.12 28.62
CA ASP A 64 -17.47 -7.19 30.08
C ASP A 64 -17.88 -8.61 30.60
N ASP A 65 -17.26 -9.64 30.03
CA ASP A 65 -17.50 -11.07 30.30
C ASP A 65 -18.94 -11.57 30.04
N THR A 66 -19.76 -10.78 29.35
CA THR A 66 -21.14 -11.14 29.00
C THR A 66 -21.30 -11.29 27.48
N PRO A 67 -21.74 -12.44 26.97
CA PRO A 67 -22.09 -12.59 25.55
C PRO A 67 -23.19 -11.60 25.14
N VAL A 68 -22.98 -10.95 24.01
CA VAL A 68 -23.90 -9.92 23.50
C VAL A 68 -24.15 -10.07 22.02
N GLU A 69 -25.33 -9.67 21.58
CA GLU A 69 -25.62 -9.47 20.17
C GLU A 69 -25.37 -7.99 19.79
N LEU A 70 -24.68 -7.79 18.71
CA LEU A 70 -24.44 -6.46 18.10
C LEU A 70 -25.18 -6.39 16.76
N PRO A 71 -26.49 -6.16 16.75
CA PRO A 71 -27.28 -6.24 15.52
C PRO A 71 -27.02 -5.09 14.55
N THR A 72 -26.39 -4.01 15.00
CA THR A 72 -26.05 -2.83 14.19
C THR A 72 -24.83 -2.12 14.74
N VAL A 73 -24.21 -1.28 13.90
CA VAL A 73 -23.12 -0.39 14.32
C VAL A 73 -23.56 0.53 15.49
N LYS A 74 -24.79 1.04 15.48
CA LYS A 74 -25.34 1.84 16.60
C LYS A 74 -25.40 1.06 17.92
N ALA A 75 -25.66 -0.24 17.85
CA ALA A 75 -25.65 -1.09 19.05
C ALA A 75 -24.23 -1.28 19.60
N ALA A 76 -23.22 -1.37 18.75
CA ALA A 76 -21.81 -1.40 19.14
C ALA A 76 -21.36 -0.04 19.72
N GLU A 77 -21.71 1.06 19.06
CA GLU A 77 -21.45 2.44 19.55
C GLU A 77 -22.07 2.68 20.93
N ALA A 78 -23.31 2.25 21.15
CA ALA A 78 -24.00 2.38 22.43
C ALA A 78 -23.30 1.58 23.56
N ARG A 79 -22.46 0.61 23.23
CA ARG A 79 -21.62 -0.16 24.16
C ARG A 79 -20.18 0.35 24.26
N GLY A 80 -19.91 1.50 23.65
CA GLY A 80 -18.61 2.16 23.69
C GLY A 80 -17.57 1.55 22.72
N ILE A 81 -18.00 0.89 21.64
CA ILE A 81 -17.13 0.42 20.56
C ILE A 81 -17.22 1.40 19.40
N ALA A 82 -16.11 2.02 19.03
CA ALA A 82 -16.03 2.91 17.88
C ALA A 82 -14.97 2.41 16.89
N THR A 83 -15.29 2.56 15.58
CA THR A 83 -14.39 2.13 14.51
C THR A 83 -13.98 3.33 13.65
N ILE A 84 -12.69 3.46 13.43
CA ILE A 84 -12.08 4.39 12.48
C ILE A 84 -11.66 3.56 11.28
N HIS A 85 -12.22 3.87 10.13
CA HIS A 85 -12.00 3.12 8.91
C HIS A 85 -10.81 3.69 8.12
N GLN A 86 -10.26 2.90 7.23
CA GLN A 86 -9.17 3.28 6.32
C GLN A 86 -9.52 4.49 5.45
N GLU A 87 -10.78 4.58 4.97
CA GLU A 87 -11.30 5.77 4.30
C GLU A 87 -12.00 6.66 5.32
N LEU A 88 -11.67 7.95 5.32
CA LEU A 88 -12.22 8.93 6.26
C LEU A 88 -13.74 9.09 6.06
N ASN A 89 -14.50 8.85 7.12
CA ASN A 89 -15.96 9.00 7.15
C ASN A 89 -16.38 10.39 7.65
N LEU A 90 -15.76 11.43 7.10
CA LEU A 90 -16.06 12.82 7.41
C LEU A 90 -16.74 13.51 6.22
N VAL A 91 -17.56 14.50 6.51
CA VAL A 91 -18.18 15.35 5.49
C VAL A 91 -17.32 16.61 5.31
N PRO A 92 -16.54 16.73 4.21
CA PRO A 92 -15.55 17.80 4.06
C PRO A 92 -16.14 19.21 4.07
N GLN A 93 -17.42 19.36 3.66
CA GLN A 93 -18.15 20.63 3.58
C GLN A 93 -18.73 21.08 4.93
N MET A 94 -18.71 20.23 5.95
CA MET A 94 -19.17 20.54 7.30
C MET A 94 -18.01 20.95 8.18
N SER A 95 -18.32 21.72 9.24
CA SER A 95 -17.34 22.09 10.25
C SER A 95 -16.88 20.90 11.10
N VAL A 96 -15.80 21.08 11.83
CA VAL A 96 -15.28 20.09 12.78
C VAL A 96 -16.35 19.73 13.82
N ALA A 97 -17.04 20.75 14.37
CA ALA A 97 -18.11 20.53 15.37
C ALA A 97 -19.28 19.73 14.80
N GLU A 98 -19.69 20.03 13.57
CA GLU A 98 -20.78 19.27 12.90
C GLU A 98 -20.37 17.83 12.63
N ASN A 99 -19.14 17.58 12.21
CA ASN A 99 -18.62 16.22 11.99
C ASN A 99 -18.52 15.43 13.30
N ILE A 100 -17.99 16.02 14.37
CA ILE A 100 -17.90 15.35 15.68
C ILE A 100 -19.28 15.00 16.23
N MET A 101 -20.27 15.90 16.05
CA MET A 101 -21.63 15.73 16.57
C MET A 101 -22.60 15.14 15.56
N LEU A 102 -22.14 14.66 14.43
CA LEU A 102 -22.98 14.10 13.36
C LEU A 102 -23.85 12.95 13.89
N GLY A 103 -25.16 13.04 13.64
CA GLY A 103 -26.15 12.07 14.14
C GLY A 103 -26.55 12.24 15.60
N ARG A 104 -25.93 13.20 16.36
CA ARG A 104 -26.19 13.49 17.78
C ARG A 104 -26.25 14.99 18.06
N THR A 105 -26.60 15.76 17.04
CA THR A 105 -26.66 17.22 17.12
C THR A 105 -27.56 17.69 18.29
N PRO A 106 -27.03 18.42 19.27
CA PRO A 106 -27.79 18.86 20.40
C PRO A 106 -28.88 19.85 19.92
N SER A 107 -30.15 19.55 20.24
CA SER A 107 -31.29 20.35 19.82
C SER A 107 -32.28 20.58 20.98
N ARG A 108 -32.96 21.69 20.94
CA ARG A 108 -34.04 22.03 21.88
C ARG A 108 -35.23 22.61 21.11
N GLY A 109 -36.37 21.97 21.23
CA GLY A 109 -37.56 22.40 20.51
C GLY A 109 -37.45 22.38 18.98
N GLY A 110 -36.63 21.44 18.42
CA GLY A 110 -36.40 21.32 16.98
C GLY A 110 -35.32 22.28 16.42
N LEU A 111 -34.74 23.14 17.24
CA LEU A 111 -33.67 24.06 16.86
C LEU A 111 -32.32 23.55 17.39
N VAL A 112 -31.27 23.59 16.52
CA VAL A 112 -29.91 23.21 16.88
C VAL A 112 -29.33 24.17 17.91
N ASN A 113 -28.77 23.61 18.98
CA ASN A 113 -28.03 24.39 19.96
C ASN A 113 -26.54 24.47 19.57
N TRP A 114 -26.21 25.41 18.71
CA TRP A 114 -24.84 25.63 18.17
C TRP A 114 -23.81 25.89 19.27
N GLY A 115 -24.17 26.59 20.35
CA GLY A 115 -23.26 26.86 21.47
C GLY A 115 -22.85 25.60 22.18
N LEU A 116 -23.81 24.73 22.50
CA LEU A 116 -23.55 23.45 23.14
C LEU A 116 -22.77 22.51 22.22
N MET A 117 -23.11 22.48 20.94
CA MET A 117 -22.40 21.67 19.94
C MET A 117 -20.94 22.04 19.87
N ARG A 118 -20.60 23.34 19.78
CA ARG A 118 -19.20 23.82 19.79
C ARG A 118 -18.47 23.49 21.10
N ALA A 119 -19.13 23.62 22.24
CA ALA A 119 -18.54 23.32 23.54
C ALA A 119 -18.20 21.82 23.66
N GLN A 120 -19.12 20.94 23.25
CA GLN A 120 -18.90 19.49 23.26
C GLN A 120 -17.79 19.08 22.27
N ALA A 121 -17.78 19.66 21.07
CA ALA A 121 -16.71 19.41 20.10
C ALA A 121 -15.35 19.87 20.61
N ARG A 122 -15.27 21.05 21.23
CA ARG A 122 -14.02 21.55 21.85
C ARG A 122 -13.52 20.62 22.94
N ALA A 123 -14.37 20.16 23.83
CA ALA A 123 -14.02 19.21 24.87
C ALA A 123 -13.48 17.88 24.27
N ALA A 124 -14.04 17.40 23.15
CA ALA A 124 -13.56 16.23 22.47
C ALA A 124 -12.17 16.44 21.82
N LEU A 125 -11.93 17.60 21.21
CA LEU A 125 -10.64 17.98 20.64
C LEU A 125 -9.55 18.14 21.73
N GLU A 126 -9.90 18.76 22.86
CA GLU A 126 -9.00 18.91 24.00
C GLU A 126 -8.56 17.57 24.59
N ARG A 127 -9.45 16.55 24.58
CA ARG A 127 -9.11 15.18 25.05
C ARG A 127 -7.95 14.52 24.28
N ILE A 128 -7.74 14.94 23.05
CA ILE A 128 -6.67 14.43 22.17
C ILE A 128 -5.59 15.47 21.87
N GLY A 129 -5.62 16.62 22.55
CA GLY A 129 -4.63 17.68 22.37
C GLY A 129 -4.64 18.36 20.99
N LEU A 130 -5.77 18.27 20.23
CA LEU A 130 -5.87 18.87 18.91
C LEU A 130 -6.37 20.32 18.99
N ASP A 131 -5.48 21.27 18.71
CA ASP A 131 -5.80 22.71 18.66
C ASP A 131 -6.33 23.13 17.28
N VAL A 132 -7.62 22.85 17.06
CA VAL A 132 -8.34 23.24 15.84
C VAL A 132 -9.67 23.89 16.24
N SER A 133 -10.03 24.98 15.54
CA SER A 133 -11.32 25.63 15.76
C SER A 133 -12.49 24.69 15.41
N PRO A 134 -13.50 24.54 16.30
CA PRO A 134 -14.70 23.77 16.01
C PRO A 134 -15.48 24.23 14.77
N ASP A 135 -15.35 25.51 14.39
CA ASP A 135 -16.04 26.09 13.23
C ASP A 135 -15.27 25.91 11.91
N ARG A 136 -14.03 25.40 11.95
CA ARG A 136 -13.22 25.16 10.76
C ARG A 136 -13.81 24.04 9.91
N LEU A 137 -13.82 24.21 8.58
CA LEU A 137 -14.27 23.18 7.66
C LEU A 137 -13.27 22.00 7.64
N VAL A 138 -13.79 20.79 7.75
CA VAL A 138 -12.95 19.57 7.77
C VAL A 138 -12.14 19.42 6.48
N GLY A 139 -12.71 19.75 5.32
CA GLY A 139 -12.01 19.69 4.04
C GLY A 139 -10.80 20.63 3.92
N SER A 140 -10.62 21.60 4.84
CA SER A 140 -9.44 22.48 4.88
C SER A 140 -8.32 21.98 5.79
N LEU A 141 -8.53 20.84 6.45
CA LEU A 141 -7.56 20.20 7.34
C LEU A 141 -6.63 19.27 6.57
N SER A 142 -5.40 19.05 7.08
CA SER A 142 -4.54 17.96 6.58
C SER A 142 -5.19 16.59 6.89
N THR A 143 -4.81 15.56 6.16
CA THR A 143 -5.32 14.19 6.36
C THR A 143 -5.11 13.73 7.80
N ALA A 144 -3.96 14.05 8.41
CA ALA A 144 -3.70 13.75 9.82
C ALA A 144 -4.68 14.42 10.78
N HIS A 145 -4.95 15.70 10.58
CA HIS A 145 -5.94 16.41 11.40
C HIS A 145 -7.36 15.86 11.19
N GLN A 146 -7.71 15.46 9.97
CA GLN A 146 -9.00 14.81 9.70
C GLN A 146 -9.10 13.47 10.46
N GLN A 147 -8.03 12.67 10.47
CA GLN A 147 -7.95 11.42 11.24
C GLN A 147 -8.16 11.67 12.74
N LEU A 148 -7.49 12.69 13.29
CA LEU A 148 -7.66 13.08 14.69
C LEU A 148 -9.09 13.58 14.99
N VAL A 149 -9.76 14.24 14.04
CA VAL A 149 -11.19 14.62 14.19
C VAL A 149 -12.08 13.38 14.27
N GLU A 150 -11.81 12.30 13.53
CA GLU A 150 -12.54 11.04 13.68
C GLU A 150 -12.32 10.40 15.06
N ILE A 151 -11.10 10.44 15.57
CA ILE A 151 -10.80 9.97 16.95
C ILE A 151 -11.56 10.82 17.96
N ALA A 152 -11.54 12.16 17.83
CA ALA A 152 -12.31 13.05 18.70
C ALA A 152 -13.82 12.74 18.65
N ARG A 153 -14.36 12.45 17.46
CA ARG A 153 -15.74 12.00 17.28
C ARG A 153 -16.02 10.70 18.05
N ALA A 154 -15.17 9.70 17.92
CA ALA A 154 -15.29 8.44 18.64
C ALA A 154 -15.26 8.65 20.18
N LEU A 155 -14.32 9.44 20.68
CA LEU A 155 -14.20 9.75 22.10
C LEU A 155 -15.35 10.61 22.66
N SER A 156 -16.01 11.41 21.80
CA SER A 156 -17.22 12.16 22.17
C SER A 156 -18.44 11.26 22.37
N MET A 157 -18.33 9.96 22.04
CA MET A 157 -19.34 8.92 22.29
C MET A 157 -18.96 8.02 23.47
N ASP A 158 -18.01 8.45 24.32
CA ASP A 158 -17.50 7.69 25.46
C ASP A 158 -16.97 6.29 25.04
N ALA A 159 -16.28 6.25 23.90
CA ALA A 159 -15.70 5.03 23.40
C ALA A 159 -14.70 4.44 24.42
N ARG A 160 -14.91 3.17 24.79
CA ARG A 160 -14.04 2.36 25.65
C ARG A 160 -13.12 1.46 24.82
N VAL A 161 -13.58 1.12 23.60
CA VAL A 161 -12.83 0.34 22.61
C VAL A 161 -12.77 1.15 21.34
N LEU A 162 -11.55 1.38 20.85
CA LEU A 162 -11.28 2.06 19.61
C LEU A 162 -10.65 1.09 18.61
N ILE A 163 -11.31 0.86 17.49
CA ILE A 163 -10.81 0.02 16.39
C ILE A 163 -10.25 0.95 15.31
N LEU A 164 -8.99 0.76 14.96
CA LEU A 164 -8.23 1.57 14.01
C LEU A 164 -7.82 0.69 12.83
N ASP A 165 -8.46 0.87 11.69
CA ASP A 165 -8.24 0.08 10.47
C ASP A 165 -7.30 0.85 9.52
N GLU A 166 -6.01 0.50 9.52
CA GLU A 166 -4.93 1.12 8.75
C GLU A 166 -4.87 2.66 8.87
N PRO A 167 -4.86 3.23 10.09
CA PRO A 167 -5.00 4.67 10.27
C PRO A 167 -3.80 5.48 9.77
N THR A 168 -2.67 4.84 9.48
CA THR A 168 -1.42 5.49 9.04
C THR A 168 -1.21 5.45 7.53
N ALA A 169 -2.05 4.72 6.78
CA ALA A 169 -1.86 4.46 5.35
C ALA A 169 -1.71 5.73 4.47
N ALA A 170 -2.30 6.85 4.87
CA ALA A 170 -2.25 8.13 4.16
C ALA A 170 -1.45 9.21 4.89
N LEU A 171 -0.72 8.85 5.94
CA LEU A 171 0.03 9.79 6.79
C LEU A 171 1.53 9.77 6.47
N THR A 172 2.17 10.92 6.64
CA THR A 172 3.63 11.01 6.68
C THR A 172 4.18 10.43 8.00
N ARG A 173 5.45 10.05 8.07
CA ARG A 173 6.10 9.56 9.31
C ARG A 173 5.92 10.52 10.48
N LYS A 174 5.98 11.82 10.25
CA LYS A 174 5.77 12.85 11.29
C LYS A 174 4.33 12.83 11.81
N GLU A 175 3.36 12.71 10.90
CA GLU A 175 1.93 12.67 11.24
C GLU A 175 1.55 11.37 11.94
N SER A 176 2.11 10.23 11.53
CA SER A 176 1.96 8.96 12.25
C SER A 176 2.50 9.05 13.68
N GLY A 177 3.65 9.74 13.87
CA GLY A 177 4.19 10.01 15.20
C GLY A 177 3.21 10.76 16.11
N GLN A 178 2.53 11.80 15.60
CA GLN A 178 1.51 12.53 16.35
C GLN A 178 0.30 11.66 16.70
N LEU A 179 -0.15 10.81 15.76
CA LEU A 179 -1.22 9.83 16.04
C LEU A 179 -0.82 8.88 17.17
N PHE A 180 0.42 8.38 17.16
CA PHE A 180 0.90 7.45 18.18
C PHE A 180 1.01 8.11 19.57
N GLU A 181 1.37 9.38 19.65
CA GLU A 181 1.33 10.14 20.91
C GLU A 181 -0.09 10.23 21.48
N VAL A 182 -1.09 10.48 20.61
CA VAL A 182 -2.50 10.48 21.02
C VAL A 182 -2.94 9.09 21.48
N MET A 183 -2.52 8.01 20.80
CA MET A 183 -2.83 6.64 21.20
C MET A 183 -2.20 6.29 22.56
N ASP A 184 -0.96 6.71 22.81
CA ASP A 184 -0.30 6.53 24.12
C ASP A 184 -1.09 7.24 25.26
N ASP A 185 -1.56 8.46 25.03
CA ASP A 185 -2.39 9.19 25.99
C ASP A 185 -3.73 8.49 26.25
N LEU A 186 -4.41 8.01 25.19
CA LEU A 186 -5.65 7.24 25.32
C LEU A 186 -5.44 5.92 26.07
N LYS A 187 -4.32 5.25 25.86
CA LYS A 187 -3.92 4.05 26.56
C LYS A 187 -3.78 4.31 28.06
N THR A 188 -3.14 5.41 28.46
CA THR A 188 -3.04 5.80 29.89
C THR A 188 -4.39 6.10 30.53
N LYS A 189 -5.35 6.56 29.73
CA LYS A 189 -6.76 6.82 30.15
C LYS A 189 -7.63 5.56 30.18
N GLY A 190 -7.04 4.38 29.89
CA GLY A 190 -7.72 3.09 29.94
C GLY A 190 -8.53 2.73 28.70
N VAL A 191 -8.40 3.46 27.60
CA VAL A 191 -9.05 3.10 26.34
C VAL A 191 -8.37 1.86 25.77
N ALA A 192 -9.15 0.83 25.45
CA ALA A 192 -8.67 -0.36 24.77
C ALA A 192 -8.62 -0.11 23.26
N MET A 193 -7.58 -0.59 22.58
CA MET A 193 -7.45 -0.34 21.15
C MET A 193 -7.18 -1.63 20.38
N VAL A 194 -7.81 -1.73 19.19
CA VAL A 194 -7.47 -2.71 18.17
C VAL A 194 -6.86 -1.94 17.00
N PHE A 195 -5.65 -2.31 16.61
CA PHE A 195 -4.88 -1.61 15.57
C PHE A 195 -4.56 -2.57 14.44
N ILE A 196 -4.92 -2.20 13.22
CA ILE A 196 -4.49 -2.91 12.01
C ILE A 196 -3.47 -2.05 11.30
N SER A 197 -2.32 -2.63 10.98
CA SER A 197 -1.34 -2.06 10.07
C SER A 197 -0.72 -3.17 9.24
N HIS A 198 -0.29 -2.80 8.04
CA HIS A 198 0.60 -3.62 7.22
C HIS A 198 2.06 -3.13 7.30
N HIS A 199 2.32 -2.06 8.05
CA HIS A 199 3.65 -1.54 8.35
C HIS A 199 4.18 -2.19 9.62
N LEU A 200 5.10 -3.15 9.45
CA LEU A 200 5.63 -3.95 10.55
C LEU A 200 6.49 -3.12 11.51
N ASP A 201 7.14 -2.07 11.00
CA ASP A 201 7.95 -1.11 11.78
C ASP A 201 7.13 -0.30 12.78
N GLU A 202 5.81 -0.13 12.57
CA GLU A 202 4.91 0.56 13.50
C GLU A 202 4.56 -0.30 14.72
N ILE A 203 4.55 -1.63 14.58
CA ILE A 203 4.05 -2.56 15.60
C ILE A 203 4.76 -2.43 16.94
N PRO A 204 6.11 -2.42 17.01
CA PRO A 204 6.83 -2.28 18.29
C PRO A 204 6.59 -0.92 18.96
N ARG A 205 6.25 0.12 18.19
CA ARG A 205 5.99 1.47 18.69
C ARG A 205 4.61 1.61 19.32
N VAL A 206 3.60 0.96 18.73
CA VAL A 206 2.17 1.16 19.03
C VAL A 206 1.60 0.03 19.88
N GLY A 207 1.95 -1.21 19.54
CA GLY A 207 1.33 -2.42 20.05
C GLY A 207 1.82 -2.85 21.42
N ASP A 208 0.98 -3.59 22.13
CA ASP A 208 1.36 -4.37 23.30
C ASP A 208 1.38 -5.86 22.97
N ASP A 209 0.34 -6.35 22.30
CA ASP A 209 0.18 -7.74 21.88
C ASP A 209 -0.22 -7.80 20.42
N VAL A 210 0.25 -8.80 19.70
CA VAL A 210 -0.06 -9.08 18.31
C VAL A 210 -0.80 -10.39 18.19
N SER A 211 -1.98 -10.38 17.57
CA SER A 211 -2.70 -11.56 17.13
C SER A 211 -2.46 -11.75 15.64
N VAL A 212 -1.80 -12.84 15.25
CA VAL A 212 -1.45 -13.13 13.86
C VAL A 212 -2.49 -14.04 13.23
N LEU A 213 -3.13 -13.55 12.16
CA LEU A 213 -4.15 -14.26 11.38
C LEU A 213 -3.57 -14.76 10.07
N ARG A 214 -3.90 -15.99 9.71
CA ARG A 214 -3.57 -16.60 8.42
C ARG A 214 -4.70 -17.52 7.96
N ASP A 215 -5.14 -17.35 6.71
CA ASP A 215 -6.20 -18.15 6.09
C ASP A 215 -7.47 -18.30 6.96
N GLY A 216 -7.84 -17.22 7.64
CA GLY A 216 -9.03 -17.18 8.50
C GLY A 216 -8.87 -17.81 9.88
N THR A 217 -7.68 -18.21 10.28
CA THR A 217 -7.38 -18.80 11.59
C THR A 217 -6.40 -17.92 12.38
N LEU A 218 -6.46 -17.99 13.70
CA LEU A 218 -5.45 -17.39 14.59
C LEU A 218 -4.24 -18.33 14.67
N VAL A 219 -3.11 -17.91 14.12
CA VAL A 219 -1.86 -18.71 14.12
C VAL A 219 -1.15 -18.62 15.47
N GLY A 220 -1.24 -17.46 16.12
CA GLY A 220 -0.65 -17.25 17.44
C GLY A 220 -0.80 -15.83 17.95
N GLU A 221 -0.49 -15.66 19.22
CA GLU A 221 -0.41 -14.38 19.90
C GLU A 221 0.99 -14.18 20.48
N VAL A 222 1.59 -13.03 20.19
CA VAL A 222 2.96 -12.71 20.59
C VAL A 222 3.05 -11.27 21.09
N PRO A 223 4.05 -10.91 21.90
CA PRO A 223 4.30 -9.51 22.27
C PRO A 223 4.63 -8.66 21.03
N ALA A 224 4.25 -7.38 21.03
CA ALA A 224 4.53 -6.47 19.90
C ALA A 224 6.03 -6.24 19.62
N ARG A 225 6.91 -6.55 20.60
CA ARG A 225 8.38 -6.51 20.44
C ARG A 225 8.98 -7.74 19.75
N THR A 226 8.15 -8.69 19.34
CA THR A 226 8.58 -9.84 18.52
C THR A 226 9.24 -9.35 17.24
N SER A 227 10.30 -10.04 16.81
CA SER A 227 11.05 -9.61 15.62
C SER A 227 10.18 -9.61 14.38
N GLU A 228 10.44 -8.66 13.47
CA GLU A 228 9.74 -8.56 12.19
C GLU A 228 9.79 -9.88 11.41
N ARG A 229 10.97 -10.53 11.38
CA ARG A 229 11.16 -11.83 10.73
C ARG A 229 10.20 -12.90 11.28
N GLU A 230 10.05 -12.98 12.60
CA GLU A 230 9.16 -13.95 13.22
C GLU A 230 7.69 -13.64 12.92
N LEU A 231 7.29 -12.36 12.97
CA LEU A 231 5.95 -11.92 12.61
C LEU A 231 5.63 -12.29 11.15
N VAL A 232 6.55 -12.03 10.23
CA VAL A 232 6.41 -12.37 8.80
C VAL A 232 6.31 -13.89 8.62
N THR A 233 7.16 -14.67 9.31
CA THR A 233 7.09 -16.14 9.27
C THR A 233 5.73 -16.67 9.72
N MET A 234 5.16 -16.10 10.79
CA MET A 234 3.83 -16.46 11.27
C MET A 234 2.74 -16.11 10.24
N MET A 235 2.83 -14.92 9.62
CA MET A 235 1.86 -14.46 8.61
C MET A 235 1.86 -15.32 7.36
N VAL A 236 3.05 -15.64 6.82
CA VAL A 236 3.22 -16.31 5.53
C VAL A 236 3.24 -17.84 5.68
N GLY A 237 3.62 -18.34 6.88
CA GLY A 237 3.64 -19.77 7.22
C GLY A 237 4.82 -20.56 6.68
N ARG A 238 5.85 -19.87 6.22
CA ARG A 238 7.15 -20.45 5.81
C ARG A 238 8.26 -19.51 6.26
N ASP A 239 9.41 -20.07 6.59
CA ASP A 239 10.60 -19.27 6.85
C ASP A 239 10.92 -18.45 5.58
N ILE A 240 10.94 -17.15 5.73
CA ILE A 240 11.44 -16.25 4.69
C ILE A 240 12.90 -16.01 5.05
N ASP A 241 13.79 -16.86 4.51
CA ASP A 241 15.21 -16.76 4.76
C ASP A 241 15.80 -15.42 4.31
N ASP A 242 15.11 -14.73 3.40
CA ASP A 242 15.49 -13.41 2.92
C ASP A 242 14.23 -12.57 2.61
N GLN A 243 14.08 -11.41 3.27
CA GLN A 243 12.99 -10.48 3.01
C GLN A 243 13.07 -9.92 1.58
N PHE A 244 14.27 -9.83 1.05
CA PHE A 244 14.56 -9.38 -0.30
C PHE A 244 15.40 -10.44 -1.04
N PRO A 245 14.78 -11.50 -1.60
CA PRO A 245 15.46 -12.66 -2.17
C PRO A 245 16.08 -12.32 -3.53
N ARG A 246 17.01 -11.36 -3.59
CA ARG A 246 17.67 -10.99 -4.85
C ARG A 246 18.74 -12.01 -5.26
N HIS A 247 18.56 -12.60 -6.44
CA HIS A 247 19.58 -13.43 -7.09
C HIS A 247 20.48 -12.53 -7.94
N ARG A 248 21.64 -12.18 -7.40
CA ARG A 248 22.63 -11.37 -8.13
C ARG A 248 23.47 -12.28 -9.02
N GLY A 249 23.21 -12.22 -10.34
CA GLY A 249 23.95 -12.93 -11.37
C GLY A 249 25.13 -12.14 -11.95
N GLU A 250 25.73 -12.65 -13.02
CA GLU A 250 26.71 -11.90 -13.81
C GLU A 250 26.00 -10.81 -14.62
N VAL A 251 26.61 -9.64 -14.66
CA VAL A 251 26.12 -8.48 -15.44
C VAL A 251 26.44 -8.72 -16.91
N GLY A 252 25.42 -8.75 -17.75
CA GLY A 252 25.53 -9.00 -19.17
C GLY A 252 25.71 -7.74 -20.02
N GLU A 253 25.31 -7.80 -21.29
CA GLU A 253 25.37 -6.68 -22.23
C GLU A 253 24.40 -5.54 -21.85
N VAL A 254 24.67 -4.34 -22.35
CA VAL A 254 23.77 -3.17 -22.16
C VAL A 254 22.49 -3.37 -22.97
N LEU A 255 21.36 -3.48 -22.28
CA LEU A 255 20.04 -3.57 -22.90
C LEU A 255 19.38 -2.19 -23.08
N LEU A 256 19.58 -1.28 -22.13
CA LEU A 256 19.04 0.09 -22.18
C LEU A 256 20.15 1.08 -21.87
N SER A 257 20.31 2.09 -22.72
CA SER A 257 21.21 3.22 -22.48
C SER A 257 20.43 4.51 -22.51
N VAL A 258 20.54 5.30 -21.47
CA VAL A 258 19.94 6.63 -21.31
C VAL A 258 21.05 7.65 -21.20
N THR A 259 21.05 8.67 -22.06
CA THR A 259 22.11 9.68 -22.10
C THR A 259 21.53 11.08 -22.16
N GLY A 260 21.87 11.92 -21.18
CA GLY A 260 21.53 13.33 -21.13
C GLY A 260 20.04 13.62 -21.17
N LEU A 261 19.21 12.68 -20.64
CA LEU A 261 17.75 12.78 -20.73
C LEU A 261 17.27 13.93 -19.84
N SER A 262 16.52 14.87 -20.45
CA SER A 262 16.00 16.05 -19.71
C SER A 262 14.58 16.37 -20.14
N ARG A 263 13.77 16.81 -19.17
CA ARG A 263 12.42 17.32 -19.33
C ARG A 263 12.21 18.51 -18.42
N GLU A 264 11.79 19.62 -18.97
CA GLU A 264 11.53 20.85 -18.24
C GLU A 264 10.64 20.61 -17.01
N ARG A 265 11.02 21.15 -15.86
CA ARG A 265 10.31 21.05 -14.57
C ARG A 265 10.13 19.63 -14.01
N ALA A 266 10.78 18.62 -14.58
CA ALA A 266 10.67 17.25 -14.10
C ALA A 266 12.03 16.64 -13.74
N PHE A 267 12.96 16.61 -14.71
CA PHE A 267 14.31 16.10 -14.47
C PHE A 267 15.31 16.66 -15.51
N GLN A 268 16.59 16.65 -15.13
CA GLN A 268 17.67 17.21 -15.94
C GLN A 268 18.87 16.26 -15.96
N ASP A 269 19.41 16.02 -17.16
CA ASP A 269 20.65 15.30 -17.42
C ASP A 269 20.71 13.89 -16.79
N ALA A 270 19.58 13.17 -16.83
CA ALA A 270 19.57 11.78 -16.36
C ALA A 270 20.31 10.88 -17.36
N GLY A 271 21.28 10.12 -16.84
CA GLY A 271 22.10 9.20 -17.64
C GLY A 271 22.50 7.95 -16.87
N PHE A 272 22.30 6.78 -17.51
CA PHE A 272 22.70 5.49 -16.97
C PHE A 272 22.61 4.40 -18.05
N ASP A 273 23.31 3.31 -17.83
CA ASP A 273 23.16 2.06 -18.57
C ASP A 273 22.54 0.99 -17.67
N LEU A 274 21.65 0.19 -18.24
CA LEU A 274 21.00 -0.95 -17.60
C LEU A 274 21.36 -2.23 -18.38
N HIS A 275 21.85 -3.22 -17.67
CA HIS A 275 22.45 -4.43 -18.25
C HIS A 275 21.53 -5.64 -18.14
N ALA A 276 21.72 -6.62 -19.01
CA ALA A 276 21.09 -7.94 -18.88
C ALA A 276 21.43 -8.58 -17.54
N GLY A 277 20.44 -9.19 -16.88
CA GLY A 277 20.59 -9.78 -15.55
C GLY A 277 20.56 -8.78 -14.40
N GLU A 278 20.44 -7.48 -14.66
CA GLU A 278 20.54 -6.41 -13.67
C GLU A 278 19.18 -5.91 -13.18
N VAL A 279 19.12 -5.57 -11.89
CA VAL A 279 18.12 -4.68 -11.30
C VAL A 279 18.81 -3.38 -10.91
N LEU A 280 18.49 -2.28 -11.61
CA LEU A 280 18.90 -0.93 -11.25
C LEU A 280 17.77 -0.26 -10.43
N GLY A 281 18.02 0.08 -9.17
CA GLY A 281 17.11 0.83 -8.32
C GLY A 281 17.22 2.32 -8.58
N LEU A 282 16.08 3.04 -8.64
CA LEU A 282 16.04 4.50 -8.57
C LEU A 282 15.57 4.91 -7.19
N ALA A 283 16.47 5.52 -6.40
CA ALA A 283 16.17 6.09 -5.09
C ALA A 283 16.06 7.61 -5.14
N GLY A 284 15.44 8.21 -4.13
CA GLY A 284 15.30 9.66 -3.98
C GLY A 284 14.01 10.04 -3.24
N LEU A 285 13.91 11.29 -2.83
CA LEU A 285 12.71 11.81 -2.16
C LEU A 285 11.49 11.86 -3.10
N VAL A 286 10.31 11.99 -2.52
CA VAL A 286 9.07 12.24 -3.28
C VAL A 286 9.24 13.53 -4.10
N GLY A 287 8.94 13.46 -5.40
CA GLY A 287 9.16 14.58 -6.32
C GLY A 287 10.58 14.69 -6.88
N ALA A 288 11.47 13.72 -6.65
CA ALA A 288 12.83 13.73 -7.20
C ALA A 288 12.89 13.45 -8.73
N GLY A 289 11.76 13.21 -9.41
CA GLY A 289 11.70 12.98 -10.85
C GLY A 289 11.80 11.53 -11.30
N ARG A 290 11.75 10.57 -10.38
CA ARG A 290 11.91 9.12 -10.65
C ARG A 290 10.85 8.58 -11.61
N THR A 291 9.58 8.76 -11.29
CA THR A 291 8.43 8.37 -12.12
C THR A 291 8.49 9.00 -13.52
N GLU A 292 8.85 10.29 -13.58
CA GLU A 292 8.93 11.03 -14.84
C GLU A 292 10.02 10.47 -15.77
N VAL A 293 11.16 10.03 -15.21
CA VAL A 293 12.23 9.35 -15.96
C VAL A 293 11.71 8.02 -16.53
N LEU A 294 11.05 7.16 -15.73
CA LEU A 294 10.48 5.90 -16.20
C LEU A 294 9.46 6.14 -17.33
N ARG A 295 8.57 7.10 -17.15
CA ARG A 295 7.53 7.45 -18.13
C ARG A 295 8.11 7.97 -19.44
N ALA A 296 9.19 8.75 -19.37
CA ALA A 296 9.91 9.24 -20.54
C ALA A 296 10.57 8.09 -21.32
N ILE A 297 11.23 7.15 -20.63
CA ILE A 297 11.84 5.96 -21.23
C ILE A 297 10.76 5.05 -21.85
N ALA A 298 9.63 4.84 -21.17
CA ALA A 298 8.50 4.08 -21.71
C ALA A 298 7.81 4.73 -22.91
N GLY A 299 8.16 5.99 -23.22
CA GLY A 299 7.52 6.76 -24.29
C GLY A 299 6.11 7.23 -23.92
N ALA A 300 5.70 7.17 -22.64
CA ALA A 300 4.44 7.70 -22.15
C ALA A 300 4.46 9.22 -22.12
N ASP A 301 5.60 9.81 -21.77
CA ASP A 301 5.84 11.25 -21.79
C ASP A 301 6.92 11.61 -22.80
N LYS A 302 6.82 12.82 -23.36
CA LYS A 302 7.89 13.38 -24.19
C LYS A 302 8.96 13.99 -23.30
N TYR A 303 10.20 13.97 -23.76
CA TYR A 303 11.33 14.65 -23.15
C TYR A 303 11.96 15.63 -24.14
N ASP A 304 12.68 16.64 -23.63
CA ASP A 304 13.16 17.76 -24.46
C ASP A 304 14.49 17.43 -25.12
N SER A 305 15.45 16.91 -24.35
CA SER A 305 16.79 16.56 -24.86
C SER A 305 17.25 15.20 -24.36
N GLY A 306 18.34 14.70 -24.91
CA GLY A 306 18.90 13.40 -24.63
C GLY A 306 18.42 12.31 -25.54
N THR A 307 18.89 11.08 -25.29
CA THR A 307 18.58 9.89 -26.09
C THR A 307 18.32 8.67 -25.23
N VAL A 308 17.38 7.84 -25.65
CA VAL A 308 17.11 6.52 -25.09
C VAL A 308 17.39 5.49 -26.17
N ARG A 309 18.25 4.49 -25.86
CA ARG A 309 18.59 3.41 -26.78
C ARG A 309 18.30 2.07 -26.16
N VAL A 310 17.67 1.18 -26.94
CA VAL A 310 17.47 -0.23 -26.58
C VAL A 310 18.35 -1.08 -27.50
N ARG A 311 19.25 -1.86 -26.93
CA ARG A 311 20.23 -2.67 -27.66
C ARG A 311 20.94 -1.85 -28.75
N GLY A 312 21.40 -0.65 -28.39
CA GLY A 312 22.08 0.29 -29.29
C GLY A 312 21.20 1.06 -30.25
N LYS A 313 19.89 0.72 -30.40
CA LYS A 313 18.96 1.37 -31.31
C LYS A 313 18.18 2.47 -30.59
N GLU A 314 18.19 3.67 -31.16
CA GLU A 314 17.48 4.83 -30.61
C GLU A 314 15.97 4.66 -30.66
N LEU A 315 15.29 4.97 -29.54
CA LEU A 315 13.85 5.00 -29.42
C LEU A 315 13.30 6.38 -29.82
N PRO A 316 12.23 6.44 -30.64
CA PRO A 316 11.55 7.70 -30.91
C PRO A 316 10.87 8.25 -29.66
N LYS A 317 11.03 9.56 -29.41
CA LYS A 317 10.44 10.28 -28.27
C LYS A 317 8.91 10.14 -28.22
N GLY A 318 8.34 9.82 -27.08
CA GLY A 318 6.90 9.80 -26.85
C GLY A 318 6.14 8.77 -27.71
N LYS A 319 6.72 7.59 -27.94
CA LYS A 319 6.15 6.50 -28.77
C LYS A 319 6.04 5.19 -27.99
N ILE A 320 5.04 5.08 -27.10
CA ILE A 320 4.77 3.86 -26.31
C ILE A 320 4.75 2.60 -27.18
N SER A 321 4.05 2.66 -28.34
CA SER A 321 3.94 1.48 -29.20
C SER A 321 5.29 1.00 -29.74
N ARG A 322 6.26 1.90 -29.87
CA ARG A 322 7.62 1.55 -30.30
C ARG A 322 8.42 0.97 -29.14
N ALA A 323 8.33 1.56 -27.97
CA ALA A 323 8.95 1.04 -26.75
C ALA A 323 8.51 -0.41 -26.47
N ILE A 324 7.21 -0.71 -26.58
CA ILE A 324 6.68 -2.07 -26.45
C ILE A 324 7.29 -3.02 -27.48
N VAL A 325 7.35 -2.64 -28.76
CA VAL A 325 7.92 -3.47 -29.84
C VAL A 325 9.40 -3.73 -29.63
N ASP A 326 10.14 -2.76 -29.09
CA ASP A 326 11.57 -2.89 -28.79
C ASP A 326 11.83 -3.56 -27.42
N GLY A 327 10.77 -4.08 -26.76
CA GLY A 327 10.87 -4.95 -25.57
C GLY A 327 10.82 -4.25 -24.24
N ILE A 328 10.34 -2.99 -24.17
CA ILE A 328 10.10 -2.28 -22.89
C ILE A 328 8.69 -2.54 -22.39
N GLY A 329 8.56 -3.05 -21.16
CA GLY A 329 7.34 -3.13 -20.38
C GLY A 329 7.34 -2.09 -19.26
N HIS A 330 6.24 -1.36 -19.07
CA HIS A 330 6.11 -0.36 -18.01
C HIS A 330 4.95 -0.69 -17.08
N VAL A 331 5.24 -0.86 -15.80
CA VAL A 331 4.28 -1.03 -14.71
C VAL A 331 4.19 0.31 -13.99
N PRO A 332 3.06 1.03 -14.09
CA PRO A 332 2.91 2.36 -13.48
C PRO A 332 2.59 2.26 -11.99
N GLU A 333 2.84 3.34 -11.23
CA GLU A 333 2.51 3.50 -9.83
C GLU A 333 1.01 3.25 -9.57
N GLU A 334 0.14 3.93 -10.31
CA GLU A 334 -1.31 3.84 -10.18
C GLU A 334 -1.90 2.68 -11.01
N ARG A 335 -1.85 1.45 -10.47
CA ARG A 335 -2.33 0.26 -11.20
C ARG A 335 -3.80 0.34 -11.61
N LYS A 336 -4.68 0.95 -10.78
CA LYS A 336 -6.13 1.00 -11.03
C LYS A 336 -6.51 1.96 -12.15
N SER A 337 -5.82 3.09 -12.28
CA SER A 337 -6.12 4.14 -13.26
C SER A 337 -5.25 4.07 -14.51
N GLN A 338 -4.02 3.54 -14.40
CA GLN A 338 -3.05 3.53 -15.49
C GLN A 338 -2.62 2.11 -15.91
N GLY A 339 -2.64 1.15 -14.99
CA GLY A 339 -2.15 -0.20 -15.23
C GLY A 339 -3.22 -1.17 -15.73
N LEU A 340 -4.48 -1.01 -15.36
CA LEU A 340 -5.56 -1.97 -15.61
C LEU A 340 -6.80 -1.32 -16.20
N VAL A 341 -7.53 -2.07 -16.99
CA VAL A 341 -8.93 -1.77 -17.35
C VAL A 341 -9.81 -2.59 -16.42
N LEU A 342 -10.29 -1.96 -15.33
CA LEU A 342 -10.90 -2.66 -14.19
C LEU A 342 -12.13 -3.50 -14.54
N ASP A 343 -12.96 -3.04 -15.48
CA ASP A 343 -14.17 -3.74 -15.92
C ASP A 343 -13.91 -4.83 -16.96
N ALA A 344 -12.71 -4.85 -17.55
CA ALA A 344 -12.30 -5.88 -18.48
C ALA A 344 -11.82 -7.14 -17.75
N SER A 345 -11.89 -8.27 -18.43
CA SER A 345 -11.47 -9.57 -17.94
C SER A 345 -9.94 -9.66 -17.71
N VAL A 346 -9.51 -10.63 -16.93
CA VAL A 346 -8.10 -10.99 -16.78
C VAL A 346 -7.47 -11.29 -18.13
N ASN A 347 -8.16 -12.06 -18.98
CA ASN A 347 -7.70 -12.41 -20.33
C ASN A 347 -7.43 -11.18 -21.20
N GLU A 348 -8.33 -10.20 -21.21
CA GLU A 348 -8.18 -8.96 -21.99
C GLU A 348 -7.03 -8.13 -21.43
N ASN A 349 -6.95 -7.96 -20.10
CA ASN A 349 -5.88 -7.19 -19.47
C ASN A 349 -4.50 -7.78 -19.75
N LEU A 350 -4.34 -9.10 -19.72
CA LEU A 350 -3.09 -9.76 -20.10
C LEU A 350 -2.77 -9.54 -21.59
N GLY A 351 -3.78 -9.55 -22.47
CA GLY A 351 -3.61 -9.51 -23.93
C GLY A 351 -3.33 -8.14 -24.55
N TYR A 352 -3.58 -7.02 -23.84
CA TYR A 352 -3.52 -5.69 -24.46
C TYR A 352 -2.18 -5.33 -25.12
N ALA A 353 -1.07 -5.70 -24.51
CA ALA A 353 0.26 -5.41 -25.07
C ALA A 353 0.59 -6.24 -26.33
N THR A 354 -0.08 -7.39 -26.51
CA THR A 354 0.18 -8.33 -27.60
C THR A 354 -0.86 -8.29 -28.73
N MET A 355 -1.86 -7.43 -28.67
CA MET A 355 -2.95 -7.38 -29.66
C MET A 355 -2.45 -7.31 -31.10
N LYS A 356 -1.41 -6.50 -31.37
CA LYS A 356 -0.84 -6.39 -32.74
C LYS A 356 -0.17 -7.69 -33.20
N SER A 357 0.62 -8.32 -32.35
CA SER A 357 1.34 -9.57 -32.68
C SER A 357 0.43 -10.79 -32.76
N THR A 358 -0.78 -10.71 -32.19
CA THR A 358 -1.79 -11.77 -32.17
C THR A 358 -2.91 -11.54 -33.18
N SER A 359 -2.83 -10.47 -33.98
CA SER A 359 -3.83 -10.15 -34.99
C SER A 359 -3.33 -10.51 -36.38
N HIS A 360 -4.16 -11.25 -37.15
CA HIS A 360 -3.94 -11.56 -38.56
C HIS A 360 -5.05 -10.90 -39.37
N ALA A 361 -4.69 -10.12 -40.36
CA ALA A 361 -5.64 -9.38 -41.20
C ALA A 361 -6.69 -8.56 -40.43
N GLY A 362 -6.30 -7.96 -39.29
CA GLY A 362 -7.19 -7.17 -38.42
C GLY A 362 -8.06 -7.98 -37.46
N LEU A 363 -7.98 -9.32 -37.48
CA LEU A 363 -8.71 -10.17 -36.60
C LEU A 363 -7.77 -10.74 -35.51
N VAL A 364 -8.17 -10.63 -34.24
CA VAL A 364 -7.42 -11.17 -33.09
C VAL A 364 -7.64 -12.68 -32.99
N ASP A 365 -6.56 -13.46 -32.90
CA ASP A 365 -6.63 -14.88 -32.52
C ASP A 365 -7.01 -15.01 -31.03
N ARG A 366 -8.30 -15.00 -30.76
CA ARG A 366 -8.85 -15.10 -29.40
C ARG A 366 -8.46 -16.41 -28.70
N SER A 367 -8.38 -17.49 -29.44
CA SER A 367 -8.07 -18.82 -28.89
C SER A 367 -6.60 -18.91 -28.48
N GLY A 368 -5.71 -18.45 -29.34
CA GLY A 368 -4.27 -18.37 -29.04
C GLY A 368 -3.96 -17.39 -27.92
N GLN A 369 -4.62 -16.21 -27.91
CA GLN A 369 -4.48 -15.25 -26.80
C GLN A 369 -4.91 -15.87 -25.47
N ARG A 370 -6.08 -16.54 -25.42
CA ARG A 370 -6.58 -17.17 -24.21
C ARG A 370 -5.63 -18.26 -23.66
N ARG A 371 -5.09 -19.11 -24.53
CA ARG A 371 -4.12 -20.15 -24.12
C ARG A 371 -2.86 -19.53 -23.52
N ARG A 372 -2.31 -18.45 -24.16
CA ARG A 372 -1.13 -17.76 -23.64
C ARG A 372 -1.43 -17.05 -22.33
N ALA A 373 -2.57 -16.38 -22.22
CA ALA A 373 -3.02 -15.75 -20.98
C ALA A 373 -3.17 -16.76 -19.84
N GLN A 374 -3.73 -17.95 -20.13
CA GLN A 374 -3.86 -19.03 -19.14
C GLN A 374 -2.48 -19.49 -18.63
N ASN A 375 -1.53 -19.74 -19.53
CA ASN A 375 -0.18 -20.18 -19.16
C ASN A 375 0.54 -19.14 -18.29
N VAL A 376 0.41 -17.85 -18.64
CA VAL A 376 1.02 -16.76 -17.85
C VAL A 376 0.34 -16.65 -16.49
N ALA A 377 -0.98 -16.69 -16.42
CA ALA A 377 -1.72 -16.61 -15.17
C ALA A 377 -1.37 -17.77 -14.22
N GLU A 378 -1.21 -18.99 -14.75
CA GLU A 378 -0.77 -20.17 -14.00
C GLU A 378 0.68 -20.03 -13.51
N LYS A 379 1.62 -19.62 -14.41
CA LYS A 379 3.03 -19.36 -14.06
C LYS A 379 3.16 -18.34 -12.93
N LEU A 380 2.33 -17.29 -12.95
CA LEU A 380 2.30 -16.24 -11.94
C LEU A 380 1.44 -16.59 -10.72
N ARG A 381 0.81 -17.75 -10.72
CA ARG A 381 -0.12 -18.20 -9.66
C ARG A 381 -1.16 -17.13 -9.35
N VAL A 382 -1.80 -16.56 -10.39
CA VAL A 382 -2.87 -15.58 -10.22
C VAL A 382 -4.10 -16.28 -9.62
N ARG A 383 -4.51 -15.89 -8.42
CA ARG A 383 -5.72 -16.43 -7.78
C ARG A 383 -6.94 -15.75 -8.37
N MET A 384 -7.68 -16.45 -9.20
CA MET A 384 -8.89 -16.00 -9.91
C MET A 384 -9.89 -17.14 -10.05
N ALA A 385 -11.17 -16.82 -10.21
CA ALA A 385 -12.21 -17.82 -10.49
C ALA A 385 -12.14 -18.31 -11.95
N SER A 386 -11.85 -17.41 -12.89
CA SER A 386 -11.65 -17.71 -14.32
C SER A 386 -10.94 -16.54 -15.02
N LEU A 387 -10.41 -16.77 -16.23
CA LEU A 387 -9.85 -15.72 -17.08
C LEU A 387 -10.89 -14.68 -17.51
N ASP A 388 -12.17 -14.98 -17.47
CA ASP A 388 -13.26 -14.08 -17.85
C ASP A 388 -13.69 -13.16 -16.70
N GLN A 389 -13.16 -13.39 -15.48
CA GLN A 389 -13.42 -12.56 -14.32
C GLN A 389 -12.90 -11.13 -14.54
N PRO A 390 -13.70 -10.07 -14.25
CA PRO A 390 -13.22 -8.69 -14.24
C PRO A 390 -12.10 -8.50 -13.21
N VAL A 391 -11.02 -7.79 -13.60
CA VAL A 391 -9.85 -7.64 -12.72
C VAL A 391 -10.13 -6.84 -11.46
N ARG A 392 -11.18 -6.01 -11.43
CA ARG A 392 -11.62 -5.31 -10.22
C ARG A 392 -11.95 -6.24 -9.06
N ASN A 393 -12.33 -7.49 -9.34
CA ASN A 393 -12.70 -8.49 -8.35
C ASN A 393 -11.49 -9.27 -7.79
N LEU A 394 -10.27 -8.98 -8.27
CA LEU A 394 -9.04 -9.57 -7.77
C LEU A 394 -8.50 -8.77 -6.57
N SER A 395 -7.77 -9.45 -5.67
CA SER A 395 -6.98 -8.77 -4.64
C SER A 395 -5.87 -7.91 -5.25
N GLY A 396 -5.35 -6.93 -4.49
CA GLY A 396 -4.29 -6.04 -4.97
C GLY A 396 -3.06 -6.76 -5.52
N GLY A 397 -2.55 -7.78 -4.81
CA GLY A 397 -1.43 -8.58 -5.27
C GLY A 397 -1.72 -9.35 -6.57
N ASN A 398 -2.95 -9.90 -6.74
CA ASN A 398 -3.32 -10.56 -7.99
C ASN A 398 -3.52 -9.58 -9.14
N GLN A 399 -4.03 -8.37 -8.89
CA GLN A 399 -4.06 -7.29 -9.87
C GLN A 399 -2.64 -6.94 -10.35
N GLN A 400 -1.68 -6.83 -9.43
CA GLN A 400 -0.28 -6.54 -9.75
C GLN A 400 0.34 -7.63 -10.63
N LYS A 401 0.08 -8.91 -10.31
CA LYS A 401 0.50 -10.04 -11.13
C LYS A 401 -0.08 -9.99 -12.56
N VAL A 402 -1.31 -9.51 -12.73
CA VAL A 402 -1.90 -9.31 -14.07
C VAL A 402 -1.18 -8.20 -14.84
N VAL A 403 -0.82 -7.09 -14.18
CA VAL A 403 -0.04 -6.00 -14.83
C VAL A 403 1.33 -6.50 -15.28
N ILE A 404 2.08 -7.19 -14.41
CA ILE A 404 3.38 -7.79 -14.77
C ILE A 404 3.20 -8.86 -15.85
N GLY A 405 2.19 -9.70 -15.71
CA GLY A 405 1.87 -10.80 -16.64
C GLY A 405 1.64 -10.31 -18.06
N ARG A 406 1.07 -9.13 -18.25
CA ARG A 406 0.93 -8.47 -19.55
C ARG A 406 2.28 -8.30 -20.27
N TRP A 407 3.30 -7.88 -19.52
CA TRP A 407 4.63 -7.63 -20.06
C TRP A 407 5.43 -8.92 -20.27
N ILE A 408 5.23 -9.91 -19.41
CA ILE A 408 5.76 -11.26 -19.61
C ILE A 408 5.13 -11.89 -20.87
N LEU A 409 3.82 -11.71 -21.07
CA LEU A 409 3.13 -12.21 -22.27
C LEU A 409 3.59 -11.49 -23.57
N ALA A 410 4.06 -10.25 -23.42
CA ALA A 410 4.63 -9.45 -24.51
C ALA A 410 6.12 -9.72 -24.76
N ASP A 411 6.71 -10.69 -24.06
CA ASP A 411 8.14 -11.03 -24.13
C ASP A 411 9.06 -9.80 -23.89
N SER A 412 8.64 -8.91 -22.96
CA SER A 412 9.41 -7.72 -22.62
C SER A 412 10.71 -8.11 -21.94
N SER A 413 11.84 -7.67 -22.50
CA SER A 413 13.18 -7.92 -21.95
C SER A 413 13.65 -6.84 -20.96
N ILE A 414 12.98 -5.70 -20.92
CA ILE A 414 13.26 -4.57 -20.02
C ILE A 414 11.96 -4.24 -19.30
N LEU A 415 11.95 -4.32 -17.97
CA LEU A 415 10.79 -3.92 -17.16
C LEU A 415 11.11 -2.63 -16.39
N LEU A 416 10.25 -1.65 -16.56
CA LEU A 416 10.25 -0.40 -15.80
C LEU A 416 9.15 -0.51 -14.74
N LEU A 417 9.54 -0.62 -13.47
CA LEU A 417 8.63 -0.88 -12.36
C LEU A 417 8.55 0.35 -11.46
N ASP A 418 7.38 0.97 -11.40
CA ASP A 418 7.13 2.16 -10.59
C ASP A 418 6.25 1.81 -9.39
N GLU A 419 6.81 1.87 -8.18
CA GLU A 419 6.14 1.57 -6.90
C GLU A 419 5.37 0.23 -6.92
N LEU A 420 6.04 -0.82 -7.45
CA LEU A 420 5.40 -2.10 -7.78
C LEU A 420 4.73 -2.78 -6.59
N THR A 421 5.28 -2.63 -5.40
CA THR A 421 4.86 -3.32 -4.18
C THR A 421 3.97 -2.46 -3.28
N ARG A 422 3.70 -1.22 -3.66
CA ARG A 422 2.88 -0.30 -2.89
C ARG A 422 1.45 -0.81 -2.71
N GLY A 423 1.03 -0.92 -1.44
CA GLY A 423 -0.30 -1.46 -1.08
C GLY A 423 -0.49 -2.94 -1.43
N VAL A 424 0.61 -3.68 -1.44
CA VAL A 424 0.64 -5.14 -1.59
C VAL A 424 1.05 -5.74 -0.24
N ASP A 425 0.45 -6.86 0.13
CA ASP A 425 0.81 -7.57 1.37
C ASP A 425 2.19 -8.22 1.29
N VAL A 426 2.77 -8.52 2.47
CA VAL A 426 4.15 -9.03 2.59
C VAL A 426 4.38 -10.31 1.80
N GLY A 427 3.43 -11.25 1.83
CA GLY A 427 3.57 -12.51 1.10
C GLY A 427 3.54 -12.30 -0.42
N ALA A 428 2.66 -11.39 -0.91
CA ALA A 428 2.61 -11.05 -2.32
C ALA A 428 3.85 -10.25 -2.76
N LYS A 429 4.48 -9.42 -1.89
CA LYS A 429 5.76 -8.77 -2.17
C LYS A 429 6.84 -9.80 -2.52
N VAL A 430 7.00 -10.84 -1.69
CA VAL A 430 7.98 -11.91 -1.94
C VAL A 430 7.74 -12.62 -3.28
N GLU A 431 6.48 -12.91 -3.62
CA GLU A 431 6.15 -13.51 -4.91
C GLU A 431 6.53 -12.58 -6.09
N ILE A 432 6.31 -11.26 -5.93
CA ILE A 432 6.73 -10.24 -6.91
C ILE A 432 8.25 -10.20 -7.05
N TYR A 433 9.00 -10.26 -5.95
CA TYR A 433 10.49 -10.30 -5.99
C TYR A 433 11.00 -11.56 -6.72
N GLN A 434 10.34 -12.71 -6.52
CA GLN A 434 10.66 -13.91 -7.28
C GLN A 434 10.40 -13.74 -8.78
N LEU A 435 9.37 -12.97 -9.17
CA LEU A 435 9.12 -12.65 -10.58
C LEU A 435 10.22 -11.73 -11.16
N ILE A 436 10.67 -10.74 -10.40
CA ILE A 436 11.79 -9.87 -10.78
C ILE A 436 13.05 -10.73 -11.03
N ASN A 437 13.39 -11.64 -10.11
CA ASN A 437 14.50 -12.56 -10.29
C ASN A 437 14.32 -13.44 -11.53
N ALA A 438 13.13 -14.01 -11.74
CA ALA A 438 12.89 -14.84 -12.92
C ALA A 438 13.07 -14.08 -14.24
N VAL A 439 12.81 -12.78 -14.29
CA VAL A 439 13.06 -11.92 -15.46
C VAL A 439 14.55 -11.72 -15.65
N THR A 440 15.29 -11.38 -14.59
CA THR A 440 16.75 -11.16 -14.67
C THR A 440 17.52 -12.46 -14.93
N ASP A 441 17.12 -13.57 -14.32
CA ASP A 441 17.72 -14.90 -14.57
C ASP A 441 17.52 -15.36 -16.03
N ALA A 442 16.44 -14.90 -16.68
CA ALA A 442 16.21 -15.13 -18.11
C ALA A 442 16.97 -14.15 -19.02
N GLY A 443 17.88 -13.32 -18.48
CA GLY A 443 18.66 -12.34 -19.22
C GLY A 443 17.92 -11.03 -19.52
N GLY A 444 16.76 -10.80 -18.89
CA GLY A 444 16.07 -9.50 -18.90
C GLY A 444 16.73 -8.50 -17.96
N ALA A 445 16.23 -7.26 -17.95
CA ALA A 445 16.70 -6.20 -17.06
C ALA A 445 15.51 -5.47 -16.40
N VAL A 446 15.73 -4.95 -15.22
CA VAL A 446 14.70 -4.26 -14.43
C VAL A 446 15.20 -2.90 -13.96
N LEU A 447 14.44 -1.85 -14.24
CA LEU A 447 14.59 -0.54 -13.63
C LEU A 447 13.46 -0.37 -12.60
N MET A 448 13.80 -0.29 -11.32
CA MET A 448 12.82 -0.31 -10.22
C MET A 448 12.83 0.99 -9.43
N VAL A 449 11.66 1.58 -9.25
CA VAL A 449 11.42 2.68 -8.31
C VAL A 449 10.64 2.14 -7.13
N SER A 450 11.09 2.46 -5.91
CA SER A 450 10.31 2.27 -4.68
C SER A 450 10.53 3.44 -3.73
N SER A 451 9.50 3.77 -2.96
CA SER A 451 9.57 4.70 -1.84
C SER A 451 10.14 4.05 -0.57
N GLU A 452 10.21 2.71 -0.53
CA GLU A 452 10.78 1.94 0.57
C GLU A 452 12.29 1.71 0.31
N LEU A 453 13.16 2.46 0.98
CA LEU A 453 14.63 2.32 0.80
C LEU A 453 15.15 0.90 1.07
N PRO A 454 14.69 0.18 2.10
CA PRO A 454 15.11 -1.22 2.29
C PRO A 454 14.81 -2.10 1.09
N GLU A 455 13.67 -1.88 0.39
CA GLU A 455 13.31 -2.60 -0.82
C GLU A 455 14.28 -2.28 -1.97
N VAL A 456 14.57 -1.00 -2.18
CA VAL A 456 15.53 -0.58 -3.23
C VAL A 456 16.89 -1.19 -2.99
N ILE A 457 17.42 -1.12 -1.75
CA ILE A 457 18.72 -1.66 -1.39
C ILE A 457 18.73 -3.18 -1.50
N GLY A 458 17.70 -3.84 -0.98
CA GLY A 458 17.61 -5.31 -0.94
C GLY A 458 17.46 -5.95 -2.32
N MET A 459 16.68 -5.34 -3.21
CA MET A 459 16.32 -5.90 -4.52
C MET A 459 17.19 -5.42 -5.68
N SER A 460 18.04 -4.40 -5.50
CA SER A 460 18.86 -3.85 -6.58
C SER A 460 20.28 -4.44 -6.59
N ASP A 461 20.94 -4.32 -7.73
CA ASP A 461 22.39 -4.55 -7.90
C ASP A 461 23.16 -3.25 -7.79
N ARG A 462 22.63 -2.18 -8.44
CA ARG A 462 23.10 -0.79 -8.32
C ARG A 462 21.91 0.13 -8.03
N ILE A 463 22.20 1.27 -7.42
CA ILE A 463 21.18 2.26 -7.03
C ILE A 463 21.58 3.61 -7.61
N LEU A 464 20.79 4.12 -8.56
CA LEU A 464 20.87 5.50 -9.04
C LEU A 464 20.07 6.40 -8.08
N VAL A 465 20.74 7.33 -7.42
CA VAL A 465 20.08 8.27 -6.51
C VAL A 465 19.75 9.56 -7.25
N MET A 466 18.50 9.99 -7.13
CA MET A 466 18.00 11.23 -7.71
C MET A 466 17.67 12.26 -6.62
N SER A 467 18.06 13.52 -6.84
CA SER A 467 17.69 14.66 -6.02
C SER A 467 17.31 15.83 -6.92
N HIS A 468 16.17 16.48 -6.63
CA HIS A 468 15.69 17.66 -7.38
C HIS A 468 15.72 17.51 -8.91
N GLY A 469 15.35 16.33 -9.41
CA GLY A 469 15.32 16.00 -10.84
C GLY A 469 16.69 15.68 -11.45
N ARG A 470 17.76 15.54 -10.69
CA ARG A 470 19.11 15.23 -11.17
C ARG A 470 19.62 13.90 -10.64
N ALA A 471 20.42 13.21 -11.44
CA ALA A 471 21.16 12.03 -11.00
C ALA A 471 22.37 12.49 -10.16
N MET A 472 22.40 12.09 -8.89
CA MET A 472 23.44 12.49 -7.94
C MET A 472 24.60 11.50 -7.90
N GLY A 473 24.37 10.24 -8.24
CA GLY A 473 25.37 9.20 -8.25
C GLY A 473 24.77 7.80 -8.34
N ILE A 474 25.62 6.81 -8.58
CA ILE A 474 25.26 5.40 -8.58
C ILE A 474 26.03 4.70 -7.47
N LEU A 475 25.32 4.00 -6.59
CA LEU A 475 25.86 3.21 -5.49
C LEU A 475 25.80 1.71 -5.84
N ASP A 476 26.78 0.93 -5.36
CA ASP A 476 26.66 -0.53 -5.34
C ASP A 476 25.74 -0.94 -4.19
N ALA A 477 24.62 -1.61 -4.51
CA ALA A 477 23.62 -1.99 -3.52
C ALA A 477 24.14 -2.97 -2.45
N LYS A 478 25.25 -3.70 -2.71
CA LYS A 478 25.86 -4.59 -1.70
C LYS A 478 26.48 -3.82 -0.52
N THR A 479 26.92 -2.59 -0.78
CA THR A 479 27.60 -1.75 0.23
C THR A 479 26.80 -0.52 0.62
N ALA A 480 25.70 -0.23 -0.10
CA ALA A 480 24.85 0.91 0.17
C ALA A 480 24.14 0.75 1.53
N THR A 481 24.08 1.84 2.27
CA THR A 481 23.27 1.99 3.49
C THR A 481 22.16 3.00 3.24
N GLU A 482 21.08 2.95 4.03
CA GLU A 482 20.01 3.94 3.94
C GLU A 482 20.55 5.36 4.12
N ASP A 483 21.48 5.57 5.05
CA ASP A 483 22.10 6.87 5.30
C ASP A 483 22.86 7.37 4.07
N ALA A 484 23.67 6.52 3.41
CA ALA A 484 24.40 6.89 2.20
C ALA A 484 23.47 7.27 1.03
N VAL A 485 22.36 6.54 0.87
CA VAL A 485 21.33 6.86 -0.13
C VAL A 485 20.65 8.19 0.21
N MET A 486 20.29 8.40 1.48
CA MET A 486 19.64 9.63 1.94
C MET A 486 20.55 10.84 1.84
N GLU A 487 21.84 10.72 2.15
CA GLU A 487 22.82 11.80 2.00
C GLU A 487 22.83 12.34 0.55
N LEU A 488 22.86 11.44 -0.44
CA LEU A 488 22.76 11.83 -1.85
C LEU A 488 21.36 12.36 -2.23
N ALA A 489 20.28 11.81 -1.66
CA ALA A 489 18.92 12.20 -1.98
C ALA A 489 18.55 13.59 -1.45
N VAL A 490 19.20 14.08 -0.38
CA VAL A 490 18.99 15.41 0.19
C VAL A 490 20.05 16.42 -0.25
N ALA A 491 21.11 15.97 -0.91
CA ALA A 491 22.18 16.84 -1.38
C ALA A 491 21.60 17.92 -2.32
N SER A 492 21.83 19.19 -2.00
CA SER A 492 21.54 20.31 -2.89
C SER A 492 22.59 20.36 -3.99
N VAL A 493 22.13 20.44 -5.23
CA VAL A 493 23.04 20.80 -6.34
C VAL A 493 23.33 22.29 -6.19
N ASP A 494 24.56 22.65 -5.82
CA ASP A 494 24.97 24.03 -5.90
C ASP A 494 24.68 24.54 -7.33
N PRO A 495 24.06 25.72 -7.49
CA PRO A 495 23.88 26.29 -8.81
C PRO A 495 25.29 26.55 -9.38
N VAL A 496 25.66 25.71 -10.36
CA VAL A 496 26.88 26.00 -11.15
C VAL A 496 26.73 27.40 -11.71
N ASP A 497 27.64 28.29 -11.34
CA ASP A 497 27.75 29.65 -11.80
C ASP A 497 27.44 29.81 -13.28
N GLU A 498 26.25 30.33 -13.60
CA GLU A 498 26.01 31.03 -14.87
C GLU A 498 26.71 32.38 -14.84
N LYS A 499 28.06 32.37 -14.78
CA LYS A 499 28.88 33.52 -15.10
C LYS A 499 30.15 33.04 -15.78
N THR A 500 30.10 32.96 -17.10
CA THR A 500 31.18 33.41 -17.99
C THR A 500 30.85 33.00 -19.43
N GLY A 501 30.56 33.99 -20.28
CA GLY A 501 30.63 33.86 -21.73
C GLY A 501 29.63 34.71 -22.44
#